data_0a4f03f058818f63ab6b73e86f7ea818
#
_entry.id   0a4f03f058818f63ab6b73e86f7ea818
#
_cell.length_a   1.000
_cell.length_b   1.000
_cell.length_c   1.000
_cell.angle_alpha   90.00
_cell.angle_beta   90.00
_cell.angle_gamma   90.00
#
_symmetry.space_group_name_H-M   'P 1'
#
loop_
_entity.id
_entity.type
_entity.pdbx_description
1 polymer ?
#
loop_
_entity_poly.entity_id
_entity_poly.type
_entity_poly.pdbx_seq_one_letter_code
_entity_poly.pdbx_strand_id
1 'polypeptide(L)'
;MSTSTPSIFSRIIAREIPATVVAEDDRVIAIEDIAPKAPVHVLVIPKTEQYRNVTELAAGDPDLLAHLVATAQRIADERAGGQFRLVFNTGEAAGQTVFHVHAHVLAGELQEGTLAG
;
A
#
# COMPACT_ATOMS: atom_id res chain seq x y z
N MET A 1 -20.97 16.65 -11.77
CA MET A 1 -19.76 16.53 -11.12
C MET A 1 -19.69 15.35 -10.20
N SER A 2 -18.59 14.89 -10.07
CA SER A 2 -18.40 13.67 -9.33
C SER A 2 -18.26 13.97 -7.86
N THR A 3 -19.05 13.32 -7.09
CA THR A 3 -18.92 13.36 -5.66
C THR A 3 -18.44 12.01 -5.20
N SER A 4 -17.31 11.59 -5.73
CA SER A 4 -16.80 10.30 -5.32
C SER A 4 -16.59 10.32 -3.82
N THR A 5 -17.04 9.28 -3.18
CA THR A 5 -16.83 9.08 -1.76
C THR A 5 -15.33 8.87 -1.54
N PRO A 6 -14.71 9.55 -0.58
CA PRO A 6 -13.31 9.31 -0.28
C PRO A 6 -13.09 7.84 0.08
N SER A 7 -11.95 7.31 -0.31
CA SER A 7 -11.61 5.93 0.03
C SER A 7 -11.41 5.81 1.54
N ILE A 8 -11.46 4.58 2.04
CA ILE A 8 -11.14 4.33 3.45
C ILE A 8 -9.74 4.83 3.78
N PHE A 9 -8.82 4.74 2.81
CA PHE A 9 -7.45 5.22 3.02
C PHE A 9 -7.38 6.73 3.12
N SER A 10 -8.18 7.47 2.32
CA SER A 10 -8.27 8.91 2.45
C SER A 10 -8.77 9.32 3.83
N ARG A 11 -9.70 8.55 4.38
CA ARG A 11 -10.22 8.81 5.72
C ARG A 11 -9.18 8.54 6.79
N ILE A 12 -8.36 7.51 6.62
CA ILE A 12 -7.26 7.21 7.53
C ILE A 12 -6.23 8.34 7.47
N ILE A 13 -5.90 8.81 6.27
CA ILE A 13 -4.97 9.91 6.09
C ILE A 13 -5.49 11.17 6.77
N ALA A 14 -6.79 11.41 6.70
CA ALA A 14 -7.43 12.57 7.33
C ALA A 14 -7.67 12.37 8.83
N ARG A 15 -7.26 11.22 9.40
CA ARG A 15 -7.44 10.90 10.83
C ARG A 15 -8.89 10.75 11.24
N GLU A 16 -9.76 10.43 10.29
CA GLU A 16 -11.18 10.17 10.57
C GLU A 16 -11.41 8.73 11.02
N ILE A 17 -10.54 7.81 10.58
CA ILE A 17 -10.60 6.40 10.94
C ILE A 17 -9.25 6.02 11.52
N PRO A 18 -9.20 5.33 12.67
CA PRO A 18 -7.92 4.95 13.28
C PRO A 18 -7.21 3.87 12.47
N ALA A 19 -5.88 3.88 12.53
CA ALA A 19 -5.02 2.86 11.94
C ALA A 19 -3.71 2.85 12.70
N THR A 20 -3.01 1.70 12.66
CA THR A 20 -1.68 1.60 13.24
C THR A 20 -0.67 2.08 12.21
N VAL A 21 -0.17 3.27 12.40
CA VAL A 21 0.78 3.89 11.46
C VAL A 21 2.19 3.39 11.73
N VAL A 22 2.81 2.86 10.68
CA VAL A 22 4.17 2.31 10.71
C VAL A 22 5.17 3.38 10.31
N ALA A 23 4.83 4.17 9.30
CA ALA A 23 5.67 5.25 8.78
C ALA A 23 4.79 6.24 8.05
N GLU A 24 5.25 7.48 7.97
CA GLU A 24 4.47 8.52 7.29
C GLU A 24 5.36 9.69 6.94
N ASP A 25 5.13 10.26 5.76
CA ASP A 25 5.71 11.55 5.38
C ASP A 25 4.63 12.33 4.62
N ASP A 26 5.02 13.40 3.92
CA ASP A 26 4.05 14.24 3.24
C ASP A 26 3.48 13.61 1.97
N ARG A 27 4.03 12.51 1.51
CA ARG A 27 3.63 11.87 0.24
C ARG A 27 2.99 10.51 0.42
N VAL A 28 3.40 9.74 1.42
CA VAL A 28 2.87 8.38 1.66
C VAL A 28 2.62 8.16 3.15
N ILE A 29 1.72 7.22 3.42
CA ILE A 29 1.50 6.69 4.76
C ILE A 29 1.59 5.16 4.68
N ALA A 30 2.19 4.55 5.69
CA ALA A 30 2.25 3.09 5.80
C ALA A 30 1.54 2.68 7.06
N ILE A 31 0.63 1.72 6.94
CA ILE A 31 -0.18 1.24 8.07
C ILE A 31 -0.17 -0.28 8.10
N GLU A 32 -0.41 -0.85 9.27
CA GLU A 32 -0.55 -2.30 9.38
C GLU A 32 -1.90 -2.73 8.83
N ASP A 33 -1.92 -3.85 8.12
CA ASP A 33 -3.18 -4.43 7.64
C ASP A 33 -3.94 -5.01 8.84
N ILE A 34 -5.23 -4.74 8.93
CA ILE A 34 -6.05 -5.21 10.05
C ILE A 34 -6.38 -6.69 9.95
N ALA A 35 -6.15 -7.29 8.77
CA ALA A 35 -6.37 -8.72 8.54
C ALA A 35 -5.13 -9.30 7.88
N PRO A 36 -4.00 -9.38 8.61
CA PRO A 36 -2.71 -9.69 8.00
C PRO A 36 -2.69 -11.10 7.40
N LYS A 37 -2.03 -11.21 6.25
CA LYS A 37 -1.86 -12.47 5.54
C LYS A 37 -0.44 -13.02 5.70
N ALA A 38 0.39 -12.34 6.48
CA ALA A 38 1.77 -12.74 6.73
C ALA A 38 2.19 -12.14 8.07
N PRO A 39 3.29 -12.64 8.69
CA PRO A 39 3.80 -12.03 9.93
C PRO A 39 4.09 -10.55 9.81
N VAL A 40 4.55 -10.11 8.63
CA VAL A 40 4.63 -8.68 8.31
C VAL A 40 3.68 -8.42 7.17
N HIS A 41 2.70 -7.56 7.38
CA HIS A 41 1.76 -7.17 6.34
C HIS A 41 1.42 -5.70 6.52
N VAL A 42 2.07 -4.85 5.74
CA VAL A 42 1.97 -3.40 5.82
C VAL A 42 1.45 -2.88 4.49
N LEU A 43 0.58 -1.89 4.54
CA LEU A 43 0.08 -1.20 3.34
C LEU A 43 0.81 0.12 3.21
N VAL A 44 1.42 0.37 2.06
CA VAL A 44 2.04 1.66 1.75
C VAL A 44 1.15 2.39 0.76
N ILE A 45 0.69 3.56 1.14
CA ILE A 45 -0.41 4.25 0.46
C ILE A 45 0.00 5.67 0.13
N PRO A 46 -0.01 6.06 -1.16
CA PRO A 46 0.17 7.47 -1.52
C PRO A 46 -0.95 8.32 -0.93
N LYS A 47 -0.61 9.49 -0.45
CA LYS A 47 -1.62 10.38 0.15
C LYS A 47 -2.52 11.03 -0.88
N THR A 48 -2.07 11.17 -2.13
CA THR A 48 -2.91 11.69 -3.19
C THR A 48 -3.99 10.68 -3.57
N GLU A 49 -5.17 11.17 -3.93
CA GLU A 49 -6.28 10.35 -4.40
C GLU A 49 -6.33 10.24 -5.91
N GLN A 50 -5.34 10.78 -6.62
CA GLN A 50 -5.38 10.88 -8.08
C GLN A 50 -5.29 9.54 -8.80
N TYR A 51 -4.68 8.54 -8.19
CA TYR A 51 -4.37 7.28 -8.87
C TYR A 51 -5.09 6.13 -8.20
N ARG A 52 -5.82 5.38 -9.01
CA ARG A 52 -6.61 4.24 -8.53
C ARG A 52 -5.78 2.97 -8.40
N ASN A 53 -4.71 2.87 -9.19
CA ASN A 53 -3.90 1.66 -9.25
C ASN A 53 -2.46 1.99 -9.65
N VAL A 54 -1.59 0.96 -9.64
CA VAL A 54 -0.17 1.16 -9.89
C VAL A 54 0.11 1.59 -11.32
N THR A 55 -0.70 1.15 -12.28
CA THR A 55 -0.50 1.53 -13.68
C THR A 55 -0.72 3.03 -13.86
N GLU A 56 -1.77 3.56 -13.25
CA GLU A 56 -2.04 5.00 -13.29
C GLU A 56 -0.95 5.79 -12.56
N LEU A 57 -0.49 5.26 -11.42
CA LEU A 57 0.56 5.91 -10.66
C LEU A 57 1.86 5.99 -11.46
N ALA A 58 2.25 4.88 -12.08
CA ALA A 58 3.47 4.83 -12.88
C ALA A 58 3.42 5.81 -14.06
N ALA A 59 2.24 5.95 -14.67
CA ALA A 59 2.08 6.86 -15.81
C ALA A 59 2.03 8.33 -15.37
N GLY A 60 1.40 8.61 -14.24
CA GLY A 60 1.12 9.97 -13.82
C GLY A 60 2.19 10.56 -12.90
N ASP A 61 2.83 9.74 -12.08
CA ASP A 61 3.84 10.23 -11.13
C ASP A 61 4.84 9.11 -10.81
N PRO A 62 5.76 8.83 -11.74
CA PRO A 62 6.75 7.77 -11.51
C PRO A 62 7.66 8.05 -10.32
N ASP A 63 7.92 9.32 -9.99
CA ASP A 63 8.73 9.64 -8.82
C ASP A 63 8.02 9.22 -7.53
N LEU A 64 6.71 9.37 -7.47
CA LEU A 64 5.93 8.93 -6.31
C LEU A 64 5.95 7.41 -6.21
N LEU A 65 5.87 6.71 -7.33
CA LEU A 65 5.98 5.24 -7.31
C LEU A 65 7.36 4.83 -6.78
N ALA A 66 8.43 5.48 -7.24
CA ALA A 66 9.78 5.18 -6.76
C ALA A 66 9.87 5.43 -5.24
N HIS A 67 9.27 6.51 -4.76
CA HIS A 67 9.26 6.84 -3.34
C HIS A 67 8.49 5.79 -2.54
N LEU A 68 7.38 5.31 -3.07
CA LEU A 68 6.58 4.26 -2.44
C LEU A 68 7.42 2.98 -2.29
N VAL A 69 8.12 2.58 -3.36
CA VAL A 69 8.96 1.38 -3.32
C VAL A 69 10.09 1.54 -2.33
N ALA A 70 10.73 2.72 -2.28
CA ALA A 70 11.79 2.99 -1.32
C ALA A 70 11.27 2.92 0.12
N THR A 71 10.06 3.41 0.36
CA THR A 71 9.43 3.34 1.68
C THR A 71 9.18 1.89 2.06
N ALA A 72 8.67 1.08 1.13
CA ALA A 72 8.45 -0.35 1.36
C ALA A 72 9.75 -1.07 1.71
N GLN A 73 10.84 -0.77 0.98
CA GLN A 73 12.15 -1.37 1.26
C GLN A 73 12.63 -0.99 2.67
N ARG A 74 12.48 0.26 3.05
CA ARG A 74 12.92 0.71 4.37
C ARG A 74 12.15 -0.02 5.48
N ILE A 75 10.84 -0.20 5.30
CA ILE A 75 10.02 -0.94 6.27
C ILE A 75 10.50 -2.39 6.35
N ALA A 76 10.78 -3.01 5.21
CA ALA A 76 11.28 -4.38 5.16
C ALA A 76 12.66 -4.49 5.82
N ASP A 77 13.52 -3.49 5.63
CA ASP A 77 14.82 -3.45 6.29
C ASP A 77 14.68 -3.46 7.82
N GLU A 78 13.70 -2.72 8.33
CA GLU A 78 13.49 -2.61 9.77
C GLU A 78 12.80 -3.84 10.36
N ARG A 79 11.94 -4.51 9.59
CA ARG A 79 11.06 -5.55 10.14
C ARG A 79 11.35 -6.95 9.63
N ALA A 80 12.07 -7.09 8.52
CA ALA A 80 12.19 -8.39 7.85
C ALA A 80 13.56 -8.61 7.24
N GLY A 81 14.59 -7.90 7.68
CA GLY A 81 15.94 -8.06 7.16
C GLY A 81 16.06 -7.71 5.69
N GLY A 82 15.19 -6.85 5.19
CA GLY A 82 15.22 -6.39 3.81
C GLY A 82 14.56 -7.33 2.81
N GLN A 83 13.96 -8.42 3.27
CA GLN A 83 13.34 -9.41 2.40
C GLN A 83 11.82 -9.26 2.44
N PHE A 84 11.20 -9.09 1.27
CA PHE A 84 9.76 -8.87 1.26
C PHE A 84 9.19 -9.13 -0.14
N ARG A 85 7.88 -9.29 -0.17
CA ARG A 85 7.10 -9.37 -1.40
C ARG A 85 6.28 -8.10 -1.49
N LEU A 86 6.32 -7.46 -2.66
CA LEU A 86 5.55 -6.25 -2.91
C LEU A 86 4.43 -6.57 -3.89
N VAL A 87 3.20 -6.32 -3.49
CA VAL A 87 2.02 -6.68 -4.30
C VAL A 87 1.15 -5.46 -4.51
N PHE A 88 0.81 -5.23 -5.77
CA PHE A 88 -0.24 -4.29 -6.17
C PHE A 88 -1.34 -5.07 -6.85
N ASN A 89 -2.58 -4.89 -6.41
CA ASN A 89 -3.73 -5.46 -7.09
C ASN A 89 -4.34 -4.38 -7.99
N THR A 90 -4.56 -4.71 -9.24
CA THR A 90 -5.13 -3.78 -10.21
C THR A 90 -6.41 -4.37 -10.79
N GLY A 91 -7.55 -3.77 -10.41
CA GLY A 91 -8.85 -4.19 -10.88
C GLY A 91 -9.52 -5.21 -9.98
N GLU A 92 -10.84 -5.29 -10.08
CA GLU A 92 -11.64 -6.17 -9.22
C GLU A 92 -11.28 -7.64 -9.39
N ALA A 93 -11.07 -8.06 -10.62
CA ALA A 93 -10.77 -9.47 -10.91
C ALA A 93 -9.42 -9.90 -10.35
N ALA A 94 -8.55 -8.93 -10.05
CA ALA A 94 -7.25 -9.19 -9.41
C ALA A 94 -7.27 -8.98 -7.90
N GLY A 95 -8.46 -8.74 -7.34
CA GLY A 95 -8.62 -8.61 -5.90
C GLY A 95 -8.55 -7.19 -5.35
N GLN A 96 -8.55 -6.19 -6.22
CA GLN A 96 -8.55 -4.81 -5.72
C GLN A 96 -9.95 -4.44 -5.24
N THR A 97 -10.05 -4.03 -3.98
CA THR A 97 -11.32 -3.64 -3.38
C THR A 97 -11.37 -2.16 -3.02
N VAL A 98 -10.22 -1.51 -2.89
CA VAL A 98 -10.14 -0.07 -2.62
C VAL A 98 -9.43 0.58 -3.79
N PHE A 99 -10.10 1.51 -4.48
CA PHE A 99 -9.57 2.13 -5.70
C PHE A 99 -8.84 3.43 -5.40
N HIS A 100 -7.91 3.31 -4.49
CA HIS A 100 -6.90 4.26 -4.10
C HIS A 100 -5.63 3.43 -4.06
N VAL A 101 -4.68 3.72 -4.94
CA VAL A 101 -3.50 2.88 -5.11
C VAL A 101 -2.79 2.60 -3.80
N HIS A 102 -2.43 1.35 -3.58
CA HIS A 102 -1.71 0.94 -2.39
C HIS A 102 -0.91 -0.33 -2.69
N ALA A 103 0.18 -0.49 -1.97
CA ALA A 103 1.06 -1.65 -2.09
C ALA A 103 0.99 -2.47 -0.81
N HIS A 104 0.96 -3.79 -0.97
CA HIS A 104 1.08 -4.71 0.16
C HIS A 104 2.55 -5.08 0.31
N VAL A 105 3.09 -4.88 1.50
CA VAL A 105 4.43 -5.33 1.87
C VAL A 105 4.24 -6.57 2.74
N LEU A 106 4.64 -7.72 2.21
CA LEU A 106 4.44 -9.01 2.86
C LEU A 106 5.80 -9.63 3.14
N ALA A 107 6.00 -10.15 4.35
CA ALA A 107 7.26 -10.78 4.70
C ALA A 107 7.07 -11.79 5.82
N GLY A 108 8.04 -12.69 5.93
CA GLY A 108 8.08 -13.70 6.98
C GLY A 108 7.44 -15.00 6.51
N GLU A 109 8.25 -16.02 6.30
CA GLU A 109 7.83 -17.38 6.01
C GLU A 109 6.94 -17.52 4.77
N LEU A 110 7.11 -16.62 3.80
CA LEU A 110 6.40 -16.70 2.53
C LEU A 110 7.07 -17.73 1.62
N GLN A 111 6.26 -18.33 0.75
CA GLN A 111 6.75 -19.24 -0.28
C GLN A 111 6.29 -18.75 -1.64
N GLU A 112 7.11 -18.92 -2.64
CA GLU A 112 6.78 -18.43 -3.97
C GLU A 112 5.51 -19.08 -4.52
N GLY A 113 5.27 -20.33 -4.16
CA GLY A 113 4.07 -21.03 -4.60
C GLY A 113 2.76 -20.48 -4.03
N THR A 114 2.83 -19.64 -3.02
CA THR A 114 1.65 -19.01 -2.43
C THR A 114 1.53 -17.56 -2.85
N LEU A 115 1.74 -17.30 -4.14
CA LEU A 115 1.60 -15.97 -4.68
C LEU A 115 0.19 -15.44 -4.40
N ALA A 116 0.10 -14.17 -4.21
CA ALA A 116 -1.13 -13.45 -4.06
C ALA A 116 -1.84 -13.66 -2.72
N GLY A 117 -1.43 -14.58 -1.96
CA GLY A 117 -1.98 -14.71 -0.63
C GLY A 117 -3.49 -14.66 -0.55
#